data_69f095a1cc52c67d05a961ac1eae56b5
#
_entry.id   69f095a1cc52c67d05a961ac1eae56b5
#
_cell.length_a   1.000
_cell.length_b   1.000
_cell.length_c   1.000
_cell.angle_alpha   90.00
_cell.angle_beta   90.00
_cell.angle_gamma   90.00
#
_symmetry.space_group_name_H-M   'P 1'
#
loop_
_entity.id
_entity.type
_entity.pdbx_description
1 polymer ?
#
loop_
_entity_poly.entity_id
_entity_poly.type
_entity_poly.pdbx_seq_one_letter_code
_entity_poly.pdbx_strand_id
1 'polypeptide(L)'
;GDVYKRQFYTSAVPEEQLPTTQSYEKLLSTLSEQAIPAAYLFAGDTLPLGDAAVTVLSPARGATWENLNNYSLVLRVTYGNAAFLLMGDAEAEVEETLLAAKTELAADVLVVGHHGSATSSSENFLKAVAPRYAILSVGEDNSYNLPNTGVLTRLKEQGTALYRTDLQGTVTVTSDGENLTITTAK
;
A
#
# COMPACT_ATOMS: atom_id res chain seq x y z
N GLY A 1 -32.79 2.38 4.61
CA GLY A 1 -31.49 2.95 4.87
C GLY A 1 -30.44 1.87 4.86
N ASP A 2 -29.52 1.91 3.90
CA ASP A 2 -28.47 0.91 3.78
C ASP A 2 -27.55 1.04 4.99
N VAL A 3 -27.62 0.05 5.86
CA VAL A 3 -26.62 -0.13 6.91
C VAL A 3 -25.39 -0.71 6.21
N TYR A 4 -24.48 0.13 5.83
CA TYR A 4 -23.17 -0.33 5.37
C TYR A 4 -22.52 -1.06 6.54
N LYS A 5 -22.31 -2.34 6.41
CA LYS A 5 -21.46 -3.11 7.32
C LYS A 5 -20.05 -2.63 7.10
N ARG A 6 -19.65 -1.62 7.87
CA ARG A 6 -18.28 -1.15 7.90
C ARG A 6 -17.46 -2.21 8.63
N GLN A 7 -16.38 -2.60 8.03
CA GLN A 7 -15.36 -3.46 8.62
C GLN A 7 -14.05 -2.71 8.65
N PHE A 8 -13.28 -2.92 9.70
CA PHE A 8 -11.93 -2.39 9.83
C PHE A 8 -10.95 -3.55 9.73
N TYR A 9 -10.06 -3.48 8.76
CA TYR A 9 -9.00 -4.46 8.58
C TYR A 9 -7.66 -3.84 8.97
N THR A 10 -6.85 -4.61 9.68
CA THR A 10 -5.51 -4.18 10.12
C THR A 10 -4.56 -5.36 10.15
N SER A 11 -3.28 -5.10 10.25
CA SER A 11 -2.26 -6.10 10.53
C SER A 11 -2.19 -6.38 12.04
N ALA A 12 -1.74 -7.58 12.41
CA ALA A 12 -1.41 -7.90 13.79
C ALA A 12 -0.02 -7.35 14.11
N VAL A 13 0.03 -6.39 15.03
CA VAL A 13 1.25 -5.83 15.59
C VAL A 13 1.45 -6.42 16.99
N PRO A 14 2.67 -6.84 17.39
CA PRO A 14 2.93 -7.29 18.75
C PRO A 14 2.52 -6.26 19.80
N GLU A 15 2.01 -6.72 20.93
CA GLU A 15 1.45 -5.85 21.99
C GLU A 15 2.46 -4.79 22.46
N GLU A 16 3.72 -5.18 22.59
CA GLU A 16 4.83 -4.31 23.00
C GLU A 16 5.19 -3.21 21.99
N GLN A 17 4.71 -3.32 20.74
CA GLN A 17 4.92 -2.35 19.67
C GLN A 17 3.66 -1.58 19.31
N LEU A 18 2.53 -1.83 19.97
CA LEU A 18 1.30 -1.09 19.70
C LEU A 18 1.50 0.40 19.95
N PRO A 19 1.00 1.27 19.04
CA PRO A 19 1.10 2.70 19.25
C PRO A 19 0.36 3.15 20.53
N THR A 20 1.00 4.03 21.31
CA THR A 20 0.42 4.63 22.51
C THR A 20 -0.01 6.08 22.28
N THR A 21 -0.28 6.44 21.02
CA THR A 21 -0.68 7.79 20.65
C THR A 21 -2.17 8.01 20.89
N GLN A 22 -2.55 9.25 21.21
CA GLN A 22 -3.96 9.63 21.35
C GLN A 22 -4.80 9.32 20.10
N SER A 23 -4.20 9.43 18.92
CA SER A 23 -4.87 9.12 17.65
C SER A 23 -5.22 7.63 17.55
N TYR A 24 -4.33 6.75 18.00
CA TYR A 24 -4.57 5.32 18.01
C TYR A 24 -5.65 4.94 19.04
N GLU A 25 -5.57 5.49 20.25
CA GLU A 25 -6.61 5.30 21.29
C GLU A 25 -7.99 5.78 20.81
N LYS A 26 -8.03 6.94 20.13
CA LYS A 26 -9.26 7.46 19.54
C LYS A 26 -9.80 6.57 18.43
N LEU A 27 -8.94 5.98 17.60
CA LEU A 27 -9.36 5.00 16.60
C LEU A 27 -10.04 3.80 17.26
N LEU A 28 -9.40 3.20 18.28
CA LEU A 28 -9.95 2.04 18.99
C LEU A 28 -11.29 2.36 19.67
N SER A 29 -11.39 3.50 20.37
CA SER A 29 -12.64 3.92 20.99
C SER A 29 -13.75 4.14 19.95
N THR A 30 -13.44 4.76 18.81
CA THR A 30 -14.41 4.99 17.73
C THR A 30 -14.91 3.67 17.14
N LEU A 31 -14.02 2.69 16.91
CA LEU A 31 -14.41 1.36 16.42
C LEU A 31 -15.36 0.67 17.41
N SER A 32 -15.06 0.75 18.69
CA SER A 32 -15.89 0.19 19.77
C SER A 32 -17.26 0.89 19.89
N GLU A 33 -17.28 2.23 19.96
CA GLU A 33 -18.49 3.04 20.09
C GLU A 33 -19.46 2.87 18.92
N GLN A 34 -18.92 2.72 17.72
CA GLN A 34 -19.71 2.53 16.50
C GLN A 34 -19.96 1.05 16.16
N ALA A 35 -19.56 0.13 17.04
CA ALA A 35 -19.68 -1.31 16.84
C ALA A 35 -19.15 -1.78 15.45
N ILE A 36 -18.00 -1.20 15.02
CA ILE A 36 -17.34 -1.57 13.77
C ILE A 36 -16.47 -2.80 14.04
N PRO A 37 -16.76 -3.97 13.43
CA PRO A 37 -15.94 -5.15 13.63
C PRO A 37 -14.55 -4.94 13.03
N ALA A 38 -13.52 -5.28 13.81
CA ALA A 38 -12.13 -5.26 13.37
C ALA A 38 -11.62 -6.69 13.17
N ALA A 39 -10.81 -6.89 12.12
CA ALA A 39 -10.18 -8.17 11.83
C ALA A 39 -8.72 -8.00 11.41
N TYR A 40 -7.88 -8.94 11.84
CA TYR A 40 -6.49 -9.01 11.40
C TYR A 40 -6.41 -9.75 10.06
N LEU A 41 -5.59 -9.22 9.16
CA LEU A 41 -5.27 -9.84 7.89
C LEU A 41 -3.80 -10.25 7.83
N PHE A 42 -3.55 -11.34 7.10
CA PHE A 42 -2.23 -11.91 6.92
C PHE A 42 -2.00 -12.31 5.45
N ALA A 43 -0.75 -12.48 5.08
CA ALA A 43 -0.40 -12.98 3.76
C ALA A 43 -1.18 -14.27 3.41
N GLY A 44 -1.78 -14.27 2.22
CA GLY A 44 -2.66 -15.33 1.73
C GLY A 44 -4.16 -15.09 1.96
N ASP A 45 -4.54 -14.16 2.84
CA ASP A 45 -5.94 -13.78 3.00
C ASP A 45 -6.45 -13.06 1.74
N THR A 46 -7.74 -13.23 1.46
CA THR A 46 -8.41 -12.56 0.34
C THR A 46 -9.63 -11.81 0.81
N LEU A 47 -9.90 -10.67 0.17
CA LEU A 47 -11.08 -9.85 0.46
C LEU A 47 -11.93 -9.70 -0.81
N PRO A 48 -13.26 -9.79 -0.70
CA PRO A 48 -14.15 -9.52 -1.81
C PRO A 48 -14.23 -8.01 -2.08
N LEU A 49 -14.11 -7.61 -3.34
CA LEU A 49 -14.27 -6.22 -3.77
C LEU A 49 -15.01 -6.19 -5.12
N GLY A 50 -16.31 -6.44 -5.08
CA GLY A 50 -17.10 -6.62 -6.32
C GLY A 50 -16.53 -7.77 -7.16
N ASP A 51 -16.21 -7.49 -8.43
CA ASP A 51 -15.61 -8.44 -9.36
C ASP A 51 -14.06 -8.43 -9.29
N ALA A 52 -13.46 -7.58 -8.45
CA ALA A 52 -12.03 -7.55 -8.23
C ALA A 52 -11.62 -8.54 -7.13
N ALA A 53 -10.43 -9.11 -7.26
CA ALA A 53 -9.82 -9.93 -6.23
C ALA A 53 -8.76 -9.11 -5.47
N VAL A 54 -8.85 -9.09 -4.14
CA VAL A 54 -7.84 -8.48 -3.27
C VAL A 54 -7.12 -9.59 -2.53
N THR A 55 -5.80 -9.65 -2.68
CA THR A 55 -4.93 -10.60 -1.97
C THR A 55 -3.99 -9.85 -1.06
N VAL A 56 -3.90 -10.28 0.19
CA VAL A 56 -2.92 -9.76 1.15
C VAL A 56 -1.58 -10.47 0.91
N LEU A 57 -0.52 -9.70 0.68
CA LEU A 57 0.81 -10.23 0.44
C LEU A 57 1.71 -10.16 1.69
N SER A 58 1.46 -9.18 2.58
CA SER A 58 2.20 -8.98 3.84
C SER A 58 1.26 -8.32 4.87
N PRO A 59 1.52 -8.51 6.17
CA PRO A 59 2.54 -9.38 6.78
C PRO A 59 2.14 -10.87 6.79
N ALA A 60 3.14 -11.75 6.84
CA ALA A 60 2.89 -13.17 7.09
C ALA A 60 2.46 -13.38 8.55
N ARG A 61 1.70 -14.45 8.81
CA ARG A 61 1.29 -14.80 10.18
C ARG A 61 2.53 -15.10 11.03
N GLY A 62 2.68 -14.39 12.15
CA GLY A 62 3.80 -14.52 13.04
C GLY A 62 5.07 -13.78 12.58
N ALA A 63 4.99 -12.97 11.54
CA ALA A 63 6.09 -12.07 11.17
C ALA A 63 6.39 -11.10 12.32
N THR A 64 7.66 -10.83 12.54
CA THR A 64 8.16 -9.88 13.54
C THR A 64 9.10 -8.89 12.85
N TRP A 65 8.85 -7.62 13.03
CA TRP A 65 9.63 -6.53 12.46
C TRP A 65 10.04 -5.56 13.56
N GLU A 66 11.23 -4.99 13.48
CA GLU A 66 11.64 -3.94 14.40
C GLU A 66 10.93 -2.62 14.08
N ASN A 67 10.68 -2.35 12.81
CA ASN A 67 10.02 -1.14 12.34
C ASN A 67 8.51 -1.39 12.13
N LEU A 68 7.69 -0.55 12.77
CA LEU A 68 6.21 -0.61 12.65
C LEU A 68 5.72 -0.47 11.21
N ASN A 69 6.42 0.26 10.36
CA ASN A 69 6.06 0.43 8.95
C ASN A 69 5.97 -0.92 8.23
N ASN A 70 6.79 -1.88 8.62
CA ASN A 70 6.84 -3.22 8.02
C ASN A 70 5.64 -4.11 8.38
N TYR A 71 4.80 -3.67 9.33
CA TYR A 71 3.49 -4.29 9.56
C TYR A 71 2.39 -3.77 8.62
N SER A 72 2.71 -2.89 7.67
CA SER A 72 1.76 -2.44 6.66
C SER A 72 1.13 -3.61 5.91
N LEU A 73 -0.18 -3.52 5.69
CA LEU A 73 -0.86 -4.45 4.78
C LEU A 73 -0.42 -4.16 3.36
N VAL A 74 0.33 -5.09 2.77
CA VAL A 74 0.64 -5.04 1.34
C VAL A 74 -0.45 -5.78 0.59
N LEU A 75 -1.12 -5.09 -0.32
CA LEU A 75 -2.29 -5.61 -1.03
C LEU A 75 -2.02 -5.66 -2.53
N ARG A 76 -2.37 -6.77 -3.15
CA ARG A 76 -2.46 -6.88 -4.60
C ARG A 76 -3.93 -6.96 -5.00
N VAL A 77 -4.36 -6.02 -5.82
CA VAL A 77 -5.74 -5.97 -6.34
C VAL A 77 -5.70 -6.30 -7.83
N THR A 78 -6.54 -7.24 -8.27
CA THR A 78 -6.66 -7.59 -9.68
C THR A 78 -8.10 -7.45 -10.15
N TYR A 79 -8.27 -6.87 -11.34
CA TYR A 79 -9.55 -6.76 -12.01
C TYR A 79 -9.36 -6.93 -13.52
N GLY A 80 -9.88 -8.02 -14.08
CA GLY A 80 -9.60 -8.40 -15.46
C GLY A 80 -8.08 -8.56 -15.68
N ASN A 81 -7.53 -7.80 -16.61
CA ASN A 81 -6.11 -7.77 -16.93
C ASN A 81 -5.32 -6.73 -16.11
N ALA A 82 -5.98 -5.90 -15.32
CA ALA A 82 -5.34 -4.85 -14.54
C ALA A 82 -4.91 -5.35 -13.15
N ALA A 83 -3.70 -5.00 -12.74
CA ALA A 83 -3.16 -5.31 -11.44
C ALA A 83 -2.63 -4.05 -10.74
N PHE A 84 -2.95 -3.93 -9.45
CA PHE A 84 -2.51 -2.85 -8.58
C PHE A 84 -1.74 -3.47 -7.40
N LEU A 85 -0.63 -2.84 -7.02
CA LEU A 85 0.13 -3.19 -5.83
C LEU A 85 0.17 -1.99 -4.89
N LEU A 86 -0.35 -2.16 -3.68
CA LEU A 86 -0.41 -1.12 -2.65
C LEU A 86 0.53 -1.54 -1.51
N MET A 87 1.56 -0.72 -1.27
CA MET A 87 2.63 -1.08 -0.33
C MET A 87 2.40 -0.56 1.09
N GLY A 88 1.49 0.42 1.29
CA GLY A 88 1.43 1.14 2.55
C GLY A 88 2.78 1.79 2.85
N ASP A 89 3.26 1.68 4.08
CA ASP A 89 4.58 2.17 4.48
C ASP A 89 5.63 1.05 4.58
N ALA A 90 5.36 -0.11 3.95
CA ALA A 90 6.32 -1.22 3.90
C ALA A 90 7.66 -0.80 3.28
N GLU A 91 8.74 -1.24 3.91
CA GLU A 91 10.10 -0.90 3.56
C GLU A 91 10.85 -2.07 2.90
N ALA A 92 12.12 -1.89 2.62
CA ALA A 92 12.96 -2.85 1.88
C ALA A 92 12.97 -4.27 2.49
N GLU A 93 12.89 -4.41 3.81
CA GLU A 93 12.83 -5.73 4.46
C GLU A 93 11.60 -6.54 4.05
N VAL A 94 10.44 -5.85 3.90
CA VAL A 94 9.22 -6.50 3.38
C VAL A 94 9.38 -6.84 1.91
N GLU A 95 9.94 -5.92 1.12
CA GLU A 95 10.22 -6.15 -0.30
C GLU A 95 11.12 -7.38 -0.51
N GLU A 96 12.20 -7.50 0.27
CA GLU A 96 13.11 -8.65 0.24
C GLU A 96 12.39 -9.96 0.60
N THR A 97 11.51 -9.91 1.62
CA THR A 97 10.71 -11.08 2.03
C THR A 97 9.78 -11.53 0.90
N LEU A 98 9.10 -10.59 0.25
CA LEU A 98 8.20 -10.88 -0.87
C LEU A 98 8.95 -11.45 -2.08
N LEU A 99 10.14 -10.91 -2.38
CA LEU A 99 11.01 -11.42 -3.44
C LEU A 99 11.53 -12.83 -3.14
N ALA A 100 11.99 -13.07 -1.90
CA ALA A 100 12.48 -14.39 -1.47
C ALA A 100 11.38 -15.46 -1.52
N ALA A 101 10.14 -15.09 -1.17
CA ALA A 101 8.98 -15.95 -1.26
C ALA A 101 8.48 -16.18 -2.70
N LYS A 102 9.08 -15.51 -3.70
CA LYS A 102 8.65 -15.53 -5.11
C LYS A 102 7.18 -15.17 -5.28
N THR A 103 6.72 -14.24 -4.45
CA THR A 103 5.35 -13.72 -4.51
C THR A 103 5.10 -13.08 -5.87
N GLU A 104 3.88 -13.24 -6.39
CA GLU A 104 3.47 -12.53 -7.61
C GLU A 104 3.34 -11.04 -7.35
N LEU A 105 4.31 -10.26 -7.85
CA LEU A 105 4.42 -8.82 -7.62
C LEU A 105 4.09 -7.98 -8.85
N ALA A 106 4.08 -8.58 -10.05
CA ALA A 106 3.84 -7.84 -11.27
C ALA A 106 2.52 -7.06 -11.20
N ALA A 107 2.58 -5.76 -11.47
CA ALA A 107 1.42 -4.88 -11.38
C ALA A 107 1.55 -3.69 -12.34
N ASP A 108 0.44 -3.29 -12.95
CA ASP A 108 0.38 -2.11 -13.82
C ASP A 108 0.54 -0.81 -13.04
N VAL A 109 -0.04 -0.78 -11.84
CA VAL A 109 -0.05 0.39 -10.94
C VAL A 109 0.59 0.03 -9.61
N LEU A 110 1.63 0.77 -9.25
CA LEU A 110 2.27 0.71 -7.93
C LEU A 110 1.89 1.95 -7.11
N VAL A 111 1.22 1.75 -5.97
CA VAL A 111 1.20 2.77 -4.92
C VAL A 111 2.47 2.59 -4.12
N VAL A 112 3.37 3.56 -4.29
CA VAL A 112 4.77 3.48 -3.83
C VAL A 112 4.83 3.42 -2.31
N GLY A 113 5.64 2.50 -1.79
CA GLY A 113 5.81 2.31 -0.36
C GLY A 113 6.39 3.52 0.35
N HIS A 114 5.94 3.76 1.57
CA HIS A 114 6.44 4.77 2.49
C HIS A 114 6.62 6.15 1.84
N HIS A 115 5.63 6.58 1.05
CA HIS A 115 5.59 7.88 0.37
C HIS A 115 6.81 8.15 -0.52
N GLY A 116 7.51 7.10 -0.97
CA GLY A 116 8.76 7.22 -1.71
C GLY A 116 9.97 7.51 -0.83
N SER A 117 10.00 7.01 0.41
CA SER A 117 11.17 7.06 1.31
C SER A 117 12.37 6.32 0.71
N ALA A 118 13.59 6.77 1.07
CA ALA A 118 14.82 6.09 0.71
C ALA A 118 14.89 4.64 1.21
N THR A 119 14.11 4.28 2.24
CA THR A 119 14.05 2.96 2.85
C THR A 119 13.17 1.97 2.09
N SER A 120 12.48 2.42 1.03
CA SER A 120 11.56 1.61 0.22
C SER A 120 11.91 1.65 -1.27
N SER A 121 11.17 0.89 -2.06
CA SER A 121 11.26 0.87 -3.52
C SER A 121 12.66 0.51 -4.02
N SER A 122 13.19 -0.61 -3.52
CA SER A 122 14.48 -1.15 -3.92
C SER A 122 14.51 -1.49 -5.43
N GLU A 123 15.68 -1.46 -6.03
CA GLU A 123 15.84 -1.74 -7.46
C GLU A 123 15.31 -3.11 -7.86
N ASN A 124 15.62 -4.14 -7.05
CA ASN A 124 15.17 -5.51 -7.33
C ASN A 124 13.64 -5.65 -7.22
N PHE A 125 13.05 -4.98 -6.22
CA PHE A 125 11.61 -4.96 -6.04
C PHE A 125 10.94 -4.26 -7.23
N LEU A 126 11.37 -3.08 -7.60
CA LEU A 126 10.82 -2.35 -8.73
C LEU A 126 10.93 -3.13 -10.05
N LYS A 127 12.05 -3.85 -10.27
CA LYS A 127 12.21 -4.76 -11.43
C LYS A 127 11.19 -5.90 -11.41
N ALA A 128 10.88 -6.45 -10.24
CA ALA A 128 9.89 -7.52 -10.11
C ALA A 128 8.45 -7.03 -10.31
N VAL A 129 8.13 -5.82 -9.83
CA VAL A 129 6.81 -5.20 -10.03
C VAL A 129 6.63 -4.73 -11.48
N ALA A 130 7.68 -4.15 -12.07
CA ALA A 130 7.71 -3.57 -13.42
C ALA A 130 6.50 -2.66 -13.74
N PRO A 131 6.18 -1.66 -12.87
CA PRO A 131 4.94 -0.92 -12.98
C PRO A 131 4.95 0.05 -14.18
N ARG A 132 3.83 0.14 -14.89
CA ARG A 132 3.61 1.18 -15.92
C ARG A 132 3.40 2.55 -15.28
N TYR A 133 2.73 2.57 -14.12
CA TYR A 133 2.35 3.77 -13.38
C TYR A 133 2.74 3.64 -11.92
N ALA A 134 3.33 4.69 -11.35
CA ALA A 134 3.64 4.78 -9.93
C ALA A 134 2.94 6.00 -9.32
N ILE A 135 2.20 5.76 -8.25
CA ILE A 135 1.48 6.80 -7.50
C ILE A 135 2.23 7.04 -6.20
N LEU A 136 2.69 8.27 -6.01
CA LEU A 136 3.32 8.72 -4.77
C LEU A 136 2.33 9.58 -3.99
N SER A 137 1.84 9.04 -2.90
CA SER A 137 0.97 9.76 -1.95
C SER A 137 1.83 10.55 -0.98
N VAL A 138 1.99 11.85 -1.20
CA VAL A 138 2.89 12.71 -0.44
C VAL A 138 2.28 14.11 -0.29
N GLY A 139 2.51 14.75 0.86
CA GLY A 139 2.03 16.10 1.14
C GLY A 139 2.88 17.18 0.44
N GLU A 140 2.24 18.28 0.00
CA GLU A 140 2.88 19.41 -0.70
C GLU A 140 4.02 20.02 0.15
N ASP A 141 3.78 20.26 1.44
CA ASP A 141 4.73 20.87 2.37
C ASP A 141 5.21 19.89 3.45
N ASN A 142 5.54 18.65 3.05
CA ASN A 142 5.96 17.66 4.03
C ASN A 142 7.36 17.97 4.59
N SER A 143 7.52 17.80 5.90
CA SER A 143 8.78 18.04 6.61
C SER A 143 9.80 16.90 6.49
N TYR A 144 9.43 15.81 5.83
CA TYR A 144 10.25 14.60 5.71
C TYR A 144 11.12 14.57 4.47
N ASN A 145 11.07 15.61 3.62
CA ASN A 145 11.75 15.67 2.32
C ASN A 145 11.39 14.49 1.40
N LEU A 146 10.14 14.09 1.40
CA LEU A 146 9.61 13.05 0.53
C LEU A 146 8.97 13.66 -0.74
N PRO A 147 9.02 12.94 -1.86
CA PRO A 147 9.69 11.67 -2.07
C PRO A 147 11.21 11.80 -2.24
N ASN A 148 11.95 10.76 -1.89
CA ASN A 148 13.40 10.71 -2.04
C ASN A 148 13.80 10.71 -3.52
N THR A 149 14.83 11.51 -3.87
CA THR A 149 15.31 11.64 -5.26
C THR A 149 15.81 10.31 -5.85
N GLY A 150 16.42 9.45 -5.04
CA GLY A 150 16.87 8.12 -5.48
C GLY A 150 15.70 7.22 -5.90
N VAL A 151 14.56 7.27 -5.18
CA VAL A 151 13.34 6.54 -5.56
C VAL A 151 12.80 7.07 -6.89
N LEU A 152 12.70 8.38 -7.03
CA LEU A 152 12.25 9.00 -8.28
C LEU A 152 13.14 8.62 -9.47
N THR A 153 14.46 8.58 -9.27
CA THR A 153 15.44 8.20 -10.28
C THR A 153 15.22 6.74 -10.72
N ARG A 154 15.13 5.81 -9.77
CA ARG A 154 14.91 4.37 -10.08
C ARG A 154 13.62 4.14 -10.86
N LEU A 155 12.51 4.76 -10.45
CA LEU A 155 11.22 4.66 -11.16
C LEU A 155 11.32 5.24 -12.59
N LYS A 156 11.99 6.40 -12.75
CA LYS A 156 12.18 7.02 -14.06
C LYS A 156 13.06 6.19 -14.98
N GLU A 157 14.13 5.60 -14.47
CA GLU A 157 15.04 4.75 -15.25
C GLU A 157 14.36 3.48 -15.76
N GLN A 158 13.32 3.01 -15.07
CA GLN A 158 12.48 1.89 -15.54
C GLN A 158 11.40 2.32 -16.55
N GLY A 159 11.31 3.60 -16.87
CA GLY A 159 10.29 4.12 -17.78
C GLY A 159 8.89 4.22 -17.15
N THR A 160 8.78 4.13 -15.84
CA THR A 160 7.50 4.23 -15.11
C THR A 160 6.96 5.66 -15.16
N ALA A 161 5.70 5.84 -15.52
CA ALA A 161 5.02 7.13 -15.45
C ALA A 161 4.67 7.46 -14.00
N LEU A 162 5.13 8.65 -13.53
CA LEU A 162 4.98 9.07 -12.13
C LEU A 162 3.83 10.04 -11.95
N TYR A 163 3.02 9.78 -10.93
CA TYR A 163 1.97 10.67 -10.45
C TYR A 163 2.20 10.96 -8.97
N ARG A 164 2.19 12.26 -8.62
CA ARG A 164 2.51 12.73 -7.26
C ARG A 164 1.40 13.61 -6.74
N THR A 165 0.88 13.29 -5.55
CA THR A 165 -0.23 14.04 -4.96
C THR A 165 0.15 15.45 -4.52
N ASP A 166 1.41 15.70 -4.16
CA ASP A 166 1.93 17.04 -3.83
C ASP A 166 1.94 18.00 -5.05
N LEU A 167 2.12 17.46 -6.26
CA LEU A 167 2.18 18.26 -7.48
C LEU A 167 0.83 18.31 -8.22
N GLN A 168 0.09 17.21 -8.22
CA GLN A 168 -1.08 16.99 -9.08
C GLN A 168 -2.40 16.88 -8.30
N GLY A 169 -2.35 16.99 -6.97
CA GLY A 169 -3.52 16.82 -6.11
C GLY A 169 -4.01 15.38 -6.10
N THR A 170 -5.31 15.18 -6.04
CA THR A 170 -5.88 13.84 -6.06
C THR A 170 -5.57 13.14 -7.38
N VAL A 171 -5.03 11.93 -7.29
CA VAL A 171 -4.81 11.02 -8.42
C VAL A 171 -5.87 9.93 -8.37
N THR A 172 -6.66 9.84 -9.43
CA THR A 172 -7.69 8.80 -9.57
C THR A 172 -7.30 7.85 -10.68
N VAL A 173 -7.25 6.57 -10.36
CA VAL A 173 -7.02 5.49 -11.33
C VAL A 173 -8.29 4.66 -11.44
N THR A 174 -8.81 4.53 -12.65
CA THR A 174 -9.98 3.69 -12.95
C THR A 174 -9.61 2.58 -13.91
N SER A 175 -10.25 1.42 -13.74
CA SER A 175 -10.09 0.27 -14.63
C SER A 175 -11.46 -0.27 -15.04
N ASP A 176 -11.57 -0.65 -16.31
CA ASP A 176 -12.70 -1.42 -16.84
C ASP A 176 -12.39 -2.92 -16.95
N GLY A 177 -11.21 -3.33 -16.44
CA GLY A 177 -10.69 -4.70 -16.52
C GLY A 177 -9.73 -4.92 -17.71
N GLU A 178 -9.72 -4.03 -18.70
CA GLU A 178 -8.81 -4.08 -19.86
C GLU A 178 -7.92 -2.84 -19.92
N ASN A 179 -8.50 -1.69 -19.67
CA ASN A 179 -7.84 -0.38 -19.78
C ASN A 179 -7.74 0.30 -18.43
N LEU A 180 -6.67 1.09 -18.28
CA LEU A 180 -6.46 1.97 -17.14
C LEU A 180 -6.58 3.43 -17.60
N THR A 181 -7.35 4.21 -16.86
CA THR A 181 -7.43 5.66 -17.06
C THR A 181 -6.97 6.36 -15.78
N ILE A 182 -6.07 7.32 -15.93
CA ILE A 182 -5.55 8.10 -14.79
C ILE A 182 -5.94 9.57 -15.01
N THR A 183 -6.51 10.16 -13.97
CA THR A 183 -6.86 11.59 -13.94
C THR A 183 -6.31 12.22 -12.67
N THR A 184 -6.02 13.51 -12.74
CA THR A 184 -5.49 14.30 -11.64
C THR A 184 -6.37 15.52 -11.39
N ALA A 185 -6.34 16.06 -10.15
CA ALA A 185 -7.15 17.21 -9.76
C ALA A 185 -6.52 18.56 -10.13
N LYS A 186 -5.21 18.58 -10.42
CA LYS A 186 -4.45 19.78 -10.86
C LYS A 186 -3.80 19.49 -12.21
#